data_d6ae5ef48b26a6e318888043b681b267
#
_entry.id   d6ae5ef48b26a6e318888043b681b267
#
_cell.length_a   1.000
_cell.length_b   1.000
_cell.length_c   1.000
_cell.angle_alpha   90.00
_cell.angle_beta   90.00
_cell.angle_gamma   90.00
#
_symmetry.space_group_name_H-M   'P 1'
#
loop_
_entity.id
_entity.type
_entity.pdbx_description
1 polymer ?
#
loop_
_entity_poly.entity_id
_entity_poly.type
_entity_poly.pdbx_seq_one_letter_code
_entity_poly.pdbx_strand_id
1 'polypeptide(L)'
;MSASPLESMPNSLSAEQAVLGGLMLDNCRWDEVADRIVADDFYTSAHREIFSEMERLLSHGKPIDLITLAEALEQNGKLERAGGFAYLAEMSKNTPSAANICAYADIVRERAVVREMISVANEIAEAGYAQDGRGSNELLDMAERRVFEIAEKRQKSGSGPKDIASILDATVSRIEELFQRPHDGVTGLDTGFTDLNKKTAGLQASDLIIVAARPSMGKTTFAMNLVENAAVRNDKPVLVFSLEMPSHQLMMRSLASLARVDQTRIRTGQLNDEDWARVSGAMGILLDKQNIFIDDSSALTPTELRSRARRVYKENGGLSMIMIDYLQLMRVPELQDNRTLEIAEISRSLKALAKELQVPVVALSQLNRSLEQRADKRPVNSDLRESGAIEQDADLIMFLYRDEVYHPESEMKGIAEVIIGKQRNGPIGTVRLAFNGQYSRFDNYAGADWQEDY
;
A
#
# COMPACT_ATOMS: atom_id res chain seq x y z
N MET A 1 35.31 -34.40 1.31
CA MET A 1 34.62 -33.08 1.19
C MET A 1 35.24 -32.21 2.29
N SER A 2 36.11 -31.28 1.88
CA SER A 2 36.79 -30.37 2.80
C SER A 2 35.79 -29.35 3.34
N ALA A 3 35.68 -29.27 4.67
CA ALA A 3 34.95 -28.23 5.34
C ALA A 3 35.53 -26.87 4.93
N SER A 4 34.72 -26.02 4.28
CA SER A 4 35.05 -24.63 4.05
C SER A 4 35.35 -23.96 5.40
N PRO A 5 36.34 -23.03 5.45
CA PRO A 5 36.59 -22.28 6.67
C PRO A 5 35.30 -21.52 7.01
N LEU A 6 34.92 -21.53 8.29
CA LEU A 6 33.85 -20.70 8.83
C LEU A 6 34.16 -19.24 8.47
N GLU A 7 33.56 -18.75 7.40
CA GLU A 7 33.64 -17.33 7.01
C GLU A 7 33.02 -16.53 8.16
N SER A 8 33.80 -15.60 8.71
CA SER A 8 33.29 -14.69 9.73
C SER A 8 32.11 -13.90 9.17
N MET A 9 31.05 -13.74 9.97
CA MET A 9 29.88 -12.92 9.57
C MET A 9 30.35 -11.58 9.01
N PRO A 10 29.72 -11.05 7.93
CA PRO A 10 30.10 -9.77 7.33
C PRO A 10 30.10 -8.63 8.35
N ASN A 11 31.23 -7.96 8.49
CA ASN A 11 31.43 -6.86 9.42
C ASN A 11 32.41 -5.85 8.86
N SER A 12 32.54 -4.68 9.50
CA SER A 12 33.56 -3.67 9.27
C SER A 12 33.87 -2.97 10.59
N LEU A 13 34.73 -3.60 11.40
CA LEU A 13 35.10 -3.07 12.71
C LEU A 13 35.67 -1.65 12.62
N SER A 14 36.42 -1.35 11.58
CA SER A 14 36.98 -0.01 11.36
C SER A 14 35.90 1.03 11.09
N ALA A 15 34.82 0.68 10.34
CA ALA A 15 33.71 1.58 10.13
C ALA A 15 32.89 1.80 11.42
N GLU A 16 32.66 0.72 12.19
CA GLU A 16 31.99 0.81 13.49
C GLU A 16 32.74 1.71 14.46
N GLN A 17 34.06 1.53 14.59
CA GLN A 17 34.91 2.39 15.42
C GLN A 17 34.91 3.83 14.95
N ALA A 18 34.94 4.07 13.63
CA ALA A 18 34.91 5.41 13.06
C ALA A 18 33.58 6.12 13.33
N VAL A 19 32.44 5.41 13.33
CA VAL A 19 31.14 5.98 13.72
C VAL A 19 31.15 6.36 15.19
N LEU A 20 31.49 5.45 16.08
CA LEU A 20 31.47 5.70 17.53
C LEU A 20 32.49 6.77 17.94
N GLY A 21 33.70 6.72 17.39
CA GLY A 21 34.72 7.73 17.62
C GLY A 21 34.31 9.09 17.05
N GLY A 22 33.68 9.12 15.88
CA GLY A 22 33.16 10.35 15.27
C GLY A 22 32.07 11.02 16.08
N LEU A 23 31.18 10.24 16.71
CA LEU A 23 30.14 10.77 17.62
C LEU A 23 30.74 11.35 18.91
N MET A 24 31.84 10.80 19.41
CA MET A 24 32.55 11.37 20.54
C MET A 24 33.25 12.68 20.20
N LEU A 25 33.62 12.91 18.93
CA LEU A 25 34.25 14.12 18.45
C LEU A 25 33.24 15.21 18.11
N ASP A 26 32.10 14.85 17.55
CA ASP A 26 31.05 15.79 17.10
C ASP A 26 29.66 15.19 17.35
N ASN A 27 29.05 15.60 18.46
CA ASN A 27 27.72 15.15 18.87
C ASN A 27 26.61 15.69 17.96
N CYS A 28 26.83 16.77 17.19
CA CYS A 28 25.84 17.35 16.29
C CYS A 28 25.49 16.40 15.13
N ARG A 29 26.35 15.40 14.87
CA ARG A 29 26.14 14.38 13.87
C ARG A 29 25.24 13.21 14.31
N TRP A 30 24.79 13.25 15.56
CA TRP A 30 23.96 12.16 16.10
C TRP A 30 22.72 11.89 15.27
N ASP A 31 21.94 12.92 14.97
CA ASP A 31 20.67 12.77 14.25
C ASP A 31 20.89 12.15 12.86
N GLU A 32 21.95 12.55 12.15
CA GLU A 32 22.31 12.01 10.84
C GLU A 32 22.68 10.52 10.93
N VAL A 33 23.29 10.08 12.02
CA VAL A 33 23.70 8.69 12.28
C VAL A 33 22.53 7.85 12.77
N ALA A 34 21.73 8.36 13.72
CA ALA A 34 20.57 7.66 14.29
C ALA A 34 19.46 7.39 13.26
N ASP A 35 19.33 8.25 12.26
CA ASP A 35 18.44 8.01 11.11
C ASP A 35 18.87 6.82 10.22
N ARG A 36 20.15 6.40 10.28
CA ARG A 36 20.76 5.40 9.40
C ARG A 36 20.97 4.05 10.06
N ILE A 37 21.40 4.05 11.33
CA ILE A 37 21.76 2.84 12.06
C ILE A 37 21.19 2.83 13.47
N VAL A 38 20.99 1.61 13.98
CA VAL A 38 20.58 1.34 15.36
C VAL A 38 21.63 0.50 16.05
N ALA A 39 21.56 0.36 17.39
CA ALA A 39 22.53 -0.39 18.16
C ALA A 39 22.72 -1.84 17.65
N ASP A 40 21.65 -2.51 17.21
CA ASP A 40 21.71 -3.89 16.71
C ASP A 40 22.44 -4.02 15.36
N ASP A 41 22.68 -2.91 14.65
CA ASP A 41 23.45 -2.93 13.41
C ASP A 41 24.95 -3.12 13.61
N PHE A 42 25.45 -2.93 14.83
CA PHE A 42 26.85 -3.19 15.15
C PHE A 42 27.12 -4.68 15.31
N TYR A 43 28.28 -5.11 14.84
CA TYR A 43 28.70 -6.52 14.89
C TYR A 43 29.09 -6.95 16.30
N THR A 44 29.94 -6.13 16.98
CA THR A 44 30.42 -6.48 18.32
C THR A 44 29.44 -6.06 19.40
N SER A 45 29.30 -6.90 20.44
CA SER A 45 28.49 -6.56 21.61
C SER A 45 29.00 -5.31 22.32
N ALA A 46 30.33 -5.07 22.30
CA ALA A 46 30.95 -3.89 22.86
C ALA A 46 30.45 -2.61 22.17
N HIS A 47 30.43 -2.58 20.84
CA HIS A 47 29.95 -1.42 20.07
C HIS A 47 28.44 -1.19 20.24
N ARG A 48 27.64 -2.24 20.35
CA ARG A 48 26.21 -2.14 20.67
C ARG A 48 25.96 -1.46 22.01
N GLU A 49 26.69 -1.89 23.03
CA GLU A 49 26.58 -1.30 24.38
C GLU A 49 27.03 0.16 24.39
N ILE A 50 28.11 0.50 23.67
CA ILE A 50 28.61 1.86 23.52
C ILE A 50 27.55 2.73 22.84
N PHE A 51 27.01 2.31 21.70
CA PHE A 51 26.03 3.09 20.94
C PHE A 51 24.73 3.27 21.74
N SER A 52 24.23 2.23 22.40
CA SER A 52 23.04 2.31 23.25
C SER A 52 23.23 3.28 24.41
N GLU A 53 24.43 3.35 24.98
CA GLU A 53 24.72 4.30 26.07
C GLU A 53 24.86 5.73 25.54
N MET A 54 25.42 5.92 24.35
CA MET A 54 25.44 7.22 23.66
C MET A 54 24.01 7.74 23.40
N GLU A 55 23.12 6.88 22.90
CA GLU A 55 21.71 7.18 22.70
C GLU A 55 21.02 7.61 24.01
N ARG A 56 21.30 6.89 25.10
CA ARG A 56 20.76 7.21 26.43
C ARG A 56 21.26 8.55 26.95
N LEU A 57 22.54 8.85 26.78
CA LEU A 57 23.11 10.14 27.21
C LEU A 57 22.45 11.32 26.49
N LEU A 58 22.35 11.24 25.16
CA LEU A 58 21.73 12.29 24.35
C LEU A 58 20.24 12.46 24.62
N SER A 59 19.51 11.37 24.84
CA SER A 59 18.08 11.43 25.18
C SER A 59 17.83 12.17 26.51
N HIS A 60 18.86 12.24 27.39
CA HIS A 60 18.82 13.01 28.64
C HIS A 60 19.51 14.39 28.53
N GLY A 61 19.82 14.81 27.32
CA GLY A 61 20.47 16.12 27.07
C GLY A 61 21.93 16.22 27.56
N LYS A 62 22.60 15.07 27.75
CA LYS A 62 24.00 15.03 28.17
C LYS A 62 24.90 14.87 26.94
N PRO A 63 26.03 15.64 26.88
CA PRO A 63 26.96 15.49 25.76
C PRO A 63 27.72 14.18 25.84
N ILE A 64 28.14 13.67 24.66
CA ILE A 64 28.97 12.48 24.52
C ILE A 64 30.42 12.91 24.33
N ASP A 65 31.29 12.56 25.25
CA ASP A 65 32.74 12.57 25.12
C ASP A 65 33.31 11.32 25.80
N LEU A 66 34.63 11.15 25.70
CA LEU A 66 35.31 10.01 26.29
C LEU A 66 35.03 9.83 27.79
N ILE A 67 35.00 10.94 28.56
CA ILE A 67 34.85 10.93 30.00
C ILE A 67 33.39 10.65 30.38
N THR A 68 32.46 11.41 29.82
CA THR A 68 31.02 11.26 30.11
C THR A 68 30.49 9.89 29.73
N LEU A 69 30.97 9.33 28.62
CA LEU A 69 30.60 7.99 28.16
C LEU A 69 31.19 6.90 29.05
N ALA A 70 32.48 7.00 29.41
CA ALA A 70 33.12 6.02 30.28
C ALA A 70 32.48 5.99 31.68
N GLU A 71 32.19 7.15 32.26
CA GLU A 71 31.52 7.29 33.57
C GLU A 71 30.10 6.71 33.52
N ALA A 72 29.34 6.97 32.45
CA ALA A 72 27.99 6.44 32.26
C ALA A 72 28.00 4.90 32.12
N LEU A 73 28.94 4.35 31.35
CA LEU A 73 29.14 2.90 31.22
C LEU A 73 29.56 2.24 32.56
N GLU A 74 30.40 2.92 33.33
CA GLU A 74 30.85 2.43 34.68
C GLU A 74 29.67 2.42 35.64
N GLN A 75 28.88 3.48 35.73
CA GLN A 75 27.68 3.57 36.58
C GLN A 75 26.67 2.46 36.29
N ASN A 76 26.59 2.03 35.02
CA ASN A 76 25.71 0.94 34.59
C ASN A 76 26.37 -0.44 34.62
N GLY A 77 27.61 -0.57 35.10
CA GLY A 77 28.35 -1.81 35.16
C GLY A 77 28.68 -2.41 33.79
N LYS A 78 28.75 -1.60 32.74
CA LYS A 78 28.95 -2.01 31.34
C LYS A 78 30.33 -1.68 30.80
N LEU A 79 31.16 -0.91 31.50
CA LEU A 79 32.44 -0.43 31.00
C LEU A 79 33.38 -1.57 30.57
N GLU A 80 33.50 -2.64 31.34
CA GLU A 80 34.32 -3.79 30.98
C GLU A 80 33.82 -4.52 29.73
N ARG A 81 32.48 -4.62 29.56
CA ARG A 81 31.87 -5.22 28.36
C ARG A 81 32.05 -4.36 27.13
N ALA A 82 32.15 -3.04 27.29
CA ALA A 82 32.45 -2.08 26.25
C ALA A 82 33.94 -2.06 25.84
N GLY A 83 34.77 -2.88 26.46
CA GLY A 83 36.21 -2.97 26.20
C GLY A 83 37.09 -2.16 27.15
N GLY A 84 36.49 -1.52 28.16
CA GLY A 84 37.21 -0.71 29.15
C GLY A 84 37.57 0.69 28.64
N PHE A 85 38.06 1.52 29.59
CA PHE A 85 38.43 2.90 29.28
C PHE A 85 39.52 3.02 28.19
N ALA A 86 40.50 2.10 28.19
CA ALA A 86 41.60 2.10 27.22
C ALA A 86 41.08 1.95 25.77
N TYR A 87 40.09 1.09 25.55
CA TYR A 87 39.49 0.85 24.26
C TYR A 87 38.70 2.10 23.75
N LEU A 88 37.94 2.74 24.63
CA LEU A 88 37.23 3.98 24.30
C LEU A 88 38.21 5.11 23.95
N ALA A 89 39.31 5.22 24.69
CA ALA A 89 40.36 6.21 24.45
C ALA A 89 41.07 5.95 23.11
N GLU A 90 41.37 4.71 22.80
CA GLU A 90 41.98 4.31 21.51
C GLU A 90 41.05 4.62 20.35
N MET A 91 39.77 4.31 20.45
CA MET A 91 38.74 4.58 19.44
C MET A 91 38.62 6.09 19.17
N SER A 92 38.51 6.89 20.22
CA SER A 92 38.44 8.36 20.08
C SER A 92 39.71 8.94 19.44
N LYS A 93 40.89 8.41 19.80
CA LYS A 93 42.19 8.86 19.25
C LYS A 93 42.39 8.47 17.78
N ASN A 94 41.94 7.28 17.40
CA ASN A 94 42.13 6.74 16.05
C ASN A 94 41.13 7.27 15.03
N THR A 95 40.14 8.07 15.45
CA THR A 95 39.17 8.70 14.55
C THR A 95 39.63 10.12 14.21
N PRO A 96 40.13 10.37 12.99
CA PRO A 96 40.74 11.66 12.65
C PRO A 96 39.72 12.78 12.40
N SER A 97 38.48 12.43 12.02
CA SER A 97 37.42 13.39 11.67
C SER A 97 36.05 12.72 11.63
N ALA A 98 35.01 13.48 12.02
CA ALA A 98 33.60 13.10 11.86
C ALA A 98 33.02 13.43 10.47
N ALA A 99 33.82 13.98 9.54
CA ALA A 99 33.32 14.48 8.25
C ALA A 99 32.62 13.39 7.41
N ASN A 100 33.11 12.17 7.43
CA ASN A 100 32.57 11.04 6.65
C ASN A 100 31.72 10.08 7.47
N ILE A 101 31.24 10.47 8.63
CA ILE A 101 30.54 9.59 9.57
C ILE A 101 29.31 8.92 8.96
N CYS A 102 28.56 9.63 8.11
CA CYS A 102 27.41 9.08 7.40
C CYS A 102 27.79 7.93 6.44
N ALA A 103 28.90 8.06 5.71
CA ALA A 103 29.37 7.01 4.84
C ALA A 103 29.82 5.76 5.63
N TYR A 104 30.40 5.95 6.82
CA TYR A 104 30.74 4.83 7.70
C TYR A 104 29.48 4.18 8.30
N ALA A 105 28.49 4.97 8.68
CA ALA A 105 27.19 4.46 9.13
C ALA A 105 26.51 3.63 8.02
N ASP A 106 26.54 4.09 6.77
CA ASP A 106 26.00 3.34 5.62
C ASP A 106 26.70 1.99 5.43
N ILE A 107 28.05 1.92 5.62
CA ILE A 107 28.80 0.67 5.57
C ILE A 107 28.38 -0.26 6.70
N VAL A 108 28.25 0.23 7.94
CA VAL A 108 27.78 -0.56 9.09
C VAL A 108 26.41 -1.13 8.78
N ARG A 109 25.48 -0.31 8.29
CA ARG A 109 24.13 -0.72 7.93
C ARG A 109 24.10 -1.78 6.84
N GLU A 110 24.90 -1.61 5.79
CA GLU A 110 24.98 -2.59 4.69
C GLU A 110 25.43 -3.96 5.21
N ARG A 111 26.46 -3.98 6.07
CA ARG A 111 26.95 -5.23 6.68
C ARG A 111 25.92 -5.86 7.64
N ALA A 112 25.18 -5.04 8.39
CA ALA A 112 24.10 -5.50 9.24
C ALA A 112 22.98 -6.17 8.43
N VAL A 113 22.54 -5.57 7.34
CA VAL A 113 21.52 -6.15 6.44
C VAL A 113 21.96 -7.49 5.89
N VAL A 114 23.22 -7.63 5.47
CA VAL A 114 23.74 -8.93 4.99
C VAL A 114 23.77 -9.97 6.10
N ARG A 115 24.14 -9.61 7.35
CA ARG A 115 24.07 -10.50 8.50
C ARG A 115 22.62 -10.94 8.79
N GLU A 116 21.66 -10.01 8.73
CA GLU A 116 20.24 -10.31 8.94
C GLU A 116 19.73 -11.27 7.86
N MET A 117 20.12 -11.06 6.59
CA MET A 117 19.81 -11.99 5.49
C MET A 117 20.36 -13.39 5.73
N ILE A 118 21.61 -13.52 6.19
CA ILE A 118 22.23 -14.80 6.51
C ILE A 118 21.48 -15.47 7.67
N SER A 119 21.13 -14.71 8.71
CA SER A 119 20.38 -15.22 9.85
C SER A 119 19.01 -15.76 9.44
N VAL A 120 18.26 -15.00 8.63
CA VAL A 120 16.95 -15.40 8.12
C VAL A 120 17.07 -16.60 7.18
N ALA A 121 18.09 -16.67 6.33
CA ALA A 121 18.33 -17.84 5.47
C ALA A 121 18.57 -19.11 6.30
N ASN A 122 19.32 -19.00 7.39
CA ASN A 122 19.55 -20.13 8.31
C ASN A 122 18.25 -20.53 9.05
N GLU A 123 17.46 -19.57 9.49
CA GLU A 123 16.14 -19.82 10.12
C GLU A 123 15.19 -20.56 9.15
N ILE A 124 15.15 -20.13 7.88
CA ILE A 124 14.37 -20.80 6.84
C ILE A 124 14.88 -22.22 6.59
N ALA A 125 16.21 -22.41 6.54
CA ALA A 125 16.80 -23.72 6.34
C ALA A 125 16.50 -24.65 7.53
N GLU A 126 16.65 -24.16 8.77
CA GLU A 126 16.32 -24.92 10.00
C GLU A 126 14.86 -25.33 10.03
N ALA A 127 13.94 -24.40 9.70
CA ALA A 127 12.52 -24.69 9.61
C ALA A 127 12.20 -25.74 8.54
N GLY A 128 12.93 -25.74 7.42
CA GLY A 128 12.80 -26.74 6.36
C GLY A 128 13.32 -28.14 6.77
N TYR A 129 14.33 -28.20 7.63
CA TYR A 129 14.86 -29.47 8.18
C TYR A 129 14.04 -29.98 9.37
N ALA A 130 13.35 -29.10 10.10
CA ALA A 130 12.50 -29.48 11.21
C ALA A 130 11.26 -30.21 10.66
N GLN A 131 11.04 -31.45 11.09
CA GLN A 131 9.86 -32.23 10.71
C GLN A 131 8.64 -31.86 11.59
N ASP A 132 8.33 -30.56 11.69
CA ASP A 132 7.29 -30.04 12.58
C ASP A 132 5.86 -30.20 12.02
N GLY A 133 5.68 -30.92 10.92
CA GLY A 133 4.38 -31.13 10.28
C GLY A 133 3.86 -29.93 9.48
N ARG A 134 4.65 -28.87 9.32
CA ARG A 134 4.30 -27.70 8.49
C ARG A 134 4.31 -28.09 7.02
N GLY A 135 3.29 -27.62 6.29
CA GLY A 135 3.22 -27.80 4.84
C GLY A 135 4.22 -26.89 4.09
N SER A 136 4.55 -27.25 2.85
CA SER A 136 5.45 -26.45 2.00
C SER A 136 4.96 -25.01 1.82
N ASN A 137 3.66 -24.78 1.77
CA ASN A 137 3.08 -23.43 1.65
C ASN A 137 3.35 -22.58 2.90
N GLU A 138 3.17 -23.14 4.10
CA GLU A 138 3.45 -22.43 5.35
C GLU A 138 4.92 -22.05 5.49
N LEU A 139 5.83 -22.90 5.01
CA LEU A 139 7.27 -22.61 5.00
C LEU A 139 7.60 -21.50 3.99
N LEU A 140 6.97 -21.50 2.83
CA LEU A 140 7.14 -20.43 1.85
C LEU A 140 6.62 -19.09 2.36
N ASP A 141 5.42 -19.08 2.97
CA ASP A 141 4.83 -17.85 3.55
C ASP A 141 5.71 -17.28 4.67
N MET A 142 6.28 -18.17 5.52
CA MET A 142 7.23 -17.76 6.56
C MET A 142 8.49 -17.14 5.92
N ALA A 143 9.05 -17.79 4.90
CA ALA A 143 10.26 -17.34 4.24
C ALA A 143 10.03 -15.97 3.56
N GLU A 144 8.94 -15.80 2.83
CA GLU A 144 8.56 -14.52 2.21
C GLU A 144 8.42 -13.42 3.25
N ARG A 145 7.71 -13.67 4.36
CA ARG A 145 7.52 -12.70 5.45
C ARG A 145 8.85 -12.26 6.04
N ARG A 146 9.74 -13.21 6.38
CA ARG A 146 11.02 -12.91 7.03
C ARG A 146 11.97 -12.14 6.11
N VAL A 147 12.04 -12.50 4.83
CA VAL A 147 12.84 -11.75 3.85
C VAL A 147 12.25 -10.35 3.63
N PHE A 148 10.93 -10.24 3.64
CA PHE A 148 10.24 -8.97 3.47
C PHE A 148 10.48 -7.99 4.63
N GLU A 149 10.49 -8.46 5.90
CA GLU A 149 10.81 -7.65 7.08
C GLU A 149 12.17 -6.96 6.95
N ILE A 150 13.17 -7.64 6.36
CA ILE A 150 14.49 -7.03 6.08
C ILE A 150 14.35 -5.86 5.09
N ALA A 151 13.58 -6.05 4.02
CA ALA A 151 13.37 -5.01 3.01
C ALA A 151 12.63 -3.78 3.56
N GLU A 152 11.64 -4.00 4.44
CA GLU A 152 10.90 -2.92 5.11
C GLU A 152 11.77 -2.09 6.05
N LYS A 153 12.57 -2.74 6.87
CA LYS A 153 13.53 -2.06 7.77
C LYS A 153 14.51 -1.19 6.98
N ARG A 154 14.92 -1.63 5.79
CA ARG A 154 15.79 -0.87 4.89
C ARG A 154 15.10 0.40 4.36
N GLN A 155 13.81 0.32 4.06
CA GLN A 155 13.05 1.44 3.47
C GLN A 155 12.74 2.54 4.49
N LYS A 156 12.55 2.18 5.76
CA LYS A 156 12.33 3.14 6.86
C LYS A 156 13.54 4.02 7.16
N SER A 157 14.75 3.51 6.93
CA SER A 157 16.00 4.25 7.16
C SER A 157 16.28 5.38 6.14
N GLY A 158 15.51 5.50 5.06
CA GLY A 158 15.70 6.51 4.01
C GLY A 158 14.64 7.62 3.95
N SER A 159 13.66 7.63 4.85
CA SER A 159 12.53 8.56 4.80
C SER A 159 12.48 9.51 6.01
N GLY A 160 13.57 10.24 6.24
CA GLY A 160 13.58 11.35 7.21
C GLY A 160 12.76 12.56 6.75
N PRO A 161 12.60 13.58 7.62
CA PRO A 161 11.99 14.84 7.24
C PRO A 161 12.69 15.45 6.03
N LYS A 162 11.92 15.89 5.02
CA LYS A 162 12.47 16.61 3.86
C LYS A 162 12.46 18.10 4.15
N ASP A 163 13.49 18.81 3.73
CA ASP A 163 13.52 20.25 3.83
C ASP A 163 12.47 20.89 2.90
N ILE A 164 12.00 22.09 3.28
CA ILE A 164 10.92 22.76 2.56
C ILE A 164 11.34 23.18 1.14
N ALA A 165 12.62 23.46 0.91
CA ALA A 165 13.09 23.90 -0.40
C ALA A 165 12.96 22.74 -1.41
N SER A 166 13.41 21.52 -1.04
CA SER A 166 13.27 20.33 -1.89
C SER A 166 11.80 19.96 -2.15
N ILE A 167 10.91 20.17 -1.16
CA ILE A 167 9.46 19.94 -1.33
C ILE A 167 8.87 20.97 -2.29
N LEU A 168 9.25 22.26 -2.14
CA LEU A 168 8.76 23.32 -3.01
C LEU A 168 9.18 23.12 -4.46
N ASP A 169 10.45 22.80 -4.72
CA ASP A 169 10.96 22.56 -6.07
C ASP A 169 10.19 21.43 -6.75
N ALA A 170 9.98 20.32 -6.05
CA ALA A 170 9.18 19.19 -6.57
C ALA A 170 7.71 19.59 -6.82
N THR A 171 7.13 20.42 -5.93
CA THR A 171 5.74 20.87 -6.04
C THR A 171 5.57 21.84 -7.20
N VAL A 172 6.47 22.80 -7.37
CA VAL A 172 6.44 23.75 -8.48
C VAL A 172 6.61 23.04 -9.81
N SER A 173 7.59 22.13 -9.92
CA SER A 173 7.77 21.29 -11.12
C SER A 173 6.51 20.51 -11.46
N ARG A 174 5.81 19.98 -10.45
CA ARG A 174 4.54 19.26 -10.68
C ARG A 174 3.43 20.19 -11.17
N ILE A 175 3.31 21.40 -10.63
CA ILE A 175 2.34 22.42 -11.08
C ILE A 175 2.64 22.81 -12.53
N GLU A 176 3.90 23.04 -12.88
CA GLU A 176 4.31 23.36 -14.25
C GLU A 176 3.98 22.22 -15.23
N GLU A 177 4.23 20.97 -14.84
CA GLU A 177 3.88 19.80 -15.64
C GLU A 177 2.36 19.75 -15.91
N LEU A 178 1.54 19.98 -14.88
CA LEU A 178 0.08 20.03 -15.01
C LEU A 178 -0.38 21.20 -15.87
N PHE A 179 0.25 22.36 -15.74
CA PHE A 179 -0.08 23.53 -16.55
C PHE A 179 0.21 23.34 -18.04
N GLN A 180 1.29 22.61 -18.37
CA GLN A 180 1.69 22.36 -19.76
C GLN A 180 0.88 21.24 -20.43
N ARG A 181 0.26 20.36 -19.66
CA ARG A 181 -0.57 19.27 -20.22
C ARG A 181 -2.01 19.77 -20.40
N PRO A 182 -2.58 19.70 -21.62
CA PRO A 182 -4.01 19.92 -21.78
C PRO A 182 -4.76 18.79 -21.04
N HIS A 183 -5.41 19.13 -19.96
CA HIS A 183 -6.26 18.20 -19.22
C HIS A 183 -7.60 18.88 -18.92
N ASP A 184 -8.70 18.15 -19.04
CA ASP A 184 -10.06 18.62 -18.72
C ASP A 184 -10.31 18.67 -17.21
N GLY A 185 -9.30 19.12 -16.41
CA GLY A 185 -9.36 19.14 -14.96
C GLY A 185 -9.08 17.76 -14.29
N VAL A 186 -8.74 16.70 -15.05
CA VAL A 186 -8.44 15.36 -14.53
C VAL A 186 -6.94 15.23 -14.30
N THR A 187 -6.51 15.31 -13.04
CA THR A 187 -5.09 15.21 -12.64
C THR A 187 -4.70 13.79 -12.22
N GLY A 188 -5.67 13.00 -11.79
CA GLY A 188 -5.53 11.58 -11.45
C GLY A 188 -5.91 10.64 -12.60
N LEU A 189 -6.16 9.37 -12.27
CA LEU A 189 -6.66 8.36 -13.20
C LEU A 189 -8.11 8.70 -13.60
N ASP A 190 -8.38 8.82 -14.89
CA ASP A 190 -9.71 9.07 -15.41
C ASP A 190 -10.68 7.92 -15.08
N THR A 191 -11.79 8.25 -14.42
CA THR A 191 -12.81 7.28 -14.03
C THR A 191 -13.68 6.81 -15.21
N GLY A 192 -13.70 7.56 -16.30
CA GLY A 192 -14.63 7.39 -17.41
C GLY A 192 -15.99 8.08 -17.20
N PHE A 193 -16.23 8.63 -16.00
CA PHE A 193 -17.46 9.33 -15.64
C PHE A 193 -17.18 10.83 -15.47
N THR A 194 -17.68 11.62 -16.42
CA THR A 194 -17.37 13.06 -16.53
C THR A 194 -17.67 13.82 -15.24
N ASP A 195 -18.85 13.61 -14.64
CA ASP A 195 -19.25 14.37 -13.47
C ASP A 195 -18.54 13.89 -12.20
N LEU A 196 -18.16 12.60 -12.14
CA LEU A 196 -17.31 12.11 -11.07
C LEU A 196 -15.90 12.71 -11.19
N ASN A 197 -15.34 12.77 -12.40
CA ASN A 197 -14.06 13.42 -12.65
C ASN A 197 -14.07 14.92 -12.28
N LYS A 198 -15.15 15.66 -12.59
CA LYS A 198 -15.26 17.08 -12.18
C LYS A 198 -15.19 17.26 -10.65
N LYS A 199 -15.74 16.32 -9.87
CA LYS A 199 -15.71 16.38 -8.40
C LYS A 199 -14.40 15.87 -7.79
N THR A 200 -13.78 14.84 -8.39
CA THR A 200 -12.61 14.14 -7.81
C THR A 200 -11.30 14.51 -8.50
N ALA A 201 -11.35 15.20 -9.65
CA ALA A 201 -10.21 15.36 -10.56
C ALA A 201 -9.59 14.00 -10.99
N GLY A 202 -10.40 12.92 -11.04
CA GLY A 202 -9.97 11.54 -11.23
C GLY A 202 -9.51 10.86 -9.96
N LEU A 203 -9.12 9.57 -10.02
CA LEU A 203 -8.60 8.82 -8.88
C LEU A 203 -7.13 9.16 -8.68
N GLN A 204 -6.79 9.74 -7.53
CA GLN A 204 -5.45 10.27 -7.28
C GLN A 204 -4.47 9.14 -6.91
N ALA A 205 -3.23 9.27 -7.36
CA ALA A 205 -2.15 8.38 -6.93
C ALA A 205 -1.98 8.42 -5.41
N SER A 206 -1.65 7.28 -4.81
CA SER A 206 -1.48 7.11 -3.35
C SER A 206 -2.77 7.17 -2.53
N ASP A 207 -3.95 7.34 -3.16
CA ASP A 207 -5.21 7.36 -2.43
C ASP A 207 -5.77 5.95 -2.20
N LEU A 208 -6.31 5.76 -1.00
CA LEU A 208 -7.20 4.66 -0.67
C LEU A 208 -8.64 5.11 -0.91
N ILE A 209 -9.30 4.46 -1.85
CA ILE A 209 -10.65 4.78 -2.32
C ILE A 209 -11.58 3.65 -1.92
N ILE A 210 -12.61 3.96 -1.16
CA ILE A 210 -13.60 2.98 -0.74
C ILE A 210 -14.87 3.15 -1.57
N VAL A 211 -15.31 2.06 -2.20
CA VAL A 211 -16.62 1.99 -2.87
C VAL A 211 -17.50 1.05 -2.05
N ALA A 212 -18.51 1.60 -1.40
CA ALA A 212 -19.35 0.85 -0.49
C ALA A 212 -20.82 0.83 -0.94
N ALA A 213 -21.46 -0.32 -0.78
CA ALA A 213 -22.86 -0.49 -1.15
C ALA A 213 -23.52 -1.66 -0.40
N ARG A 214 -24.86 -1.65 -0.39
CA ARG A 214 -25.63 -2.87 -0.09
C ARG A 214 -25.60 -3.82 -1.29
N PRO A 215 -25.86 -5.12 -1.07
CA PRO A 215 -26.00 -6.09 -2.17
C PRO A 215 -26.99 -5.60 -3.22
N SER A 216 -26.79 -5.98 -4.47
CA SER A 216 -27.62 -5.63 -5.64
C SER A 216 -27.58 -4.18 -6.11
N MET A 217 -26.82 -3.29 -5.45
CA MET A 217 -26.64 -1.89 -5.89
C MET A 217 -25.71 -1.74 -7.10
N GLY A 218 -24.96 -2.79 -7.48
CA GLY A 218 -24.03 -2.78 -8.62
C GLY A 218 -22.59 -2.42 -8.24
N LYS A 219 -22.17 -2.66 -6.99
CA LYS A 219 -20.82 -2.35 -6.48
C LYS A 219 -19.69 -2.91 -7.37
N THR A 220 -19.68 -4.22 -7.60
CA THR A 220 -18.68 -4.88 -8.45
C THR A 220 -18.76 -4.41 -9.91
N THR A 221 -19.98 -4.15 -10.41
CA THR A 221 -20.19 -3.60 -11.77
C THR A 221 -19.54 -2.22 -11.91
N PHE A 222 -19.77 -1.32 -10.96
CA PHE A 222 -19.18 0.02 -10.98
C PHE A 222 -17.64 -0.05 -10.93
N ALA A 223 -17.10 -0.88 -10.03
CA ALA A 223 -15.65 -1.04 -9.91
C ALA A 223 -15.03 -1.64 -11.19
N MET A 224 -15.69 -2.65 -11.81
CA MET A 224 -15.21 -3.19 -13.08
C MET A 224 -15.29 -2.17 -14.22
N ASN A 225 -16.29 -1.29 -14.24
CA ASN A 225 -16.31 -0.20 -15.23
C ASN A 225 -15.17 0.81 -15.00
N LEU A 226 -14.77 1.08 -13.75
CA LEU A 226 -13.54 1.84 -13.48
C LEU A 226 -12.30 1.11 -14.01
N VAL A 227 -12.20 -0.21 -13.80
CA VAL A 227 -11.12 -1.07 -14.32
C VAL A 227 -11.09 -1.01 -15.86
N GLU A 228 -12.22 -1.19 -16.52
CA GLU A 228 -12.35 -1.14 -17.98
C GLU A 228 -11.91 0.22 -18.56
N ASN A 229 -12.38 1.31 -17.96
CA ASN A 229 -12.01 2.66 -18.37
C ASN A 229 -10.51 2.92 -18.16
N ALA A 230 -9.96 2.49 -17.02
CA ALA A 230 -8.54 2.62 -16.74
C ALA A 230 -7.69 1.81 -17.73
N ALA A 231 -8.07 0.56 -18.00
CA ALA A 231 -7.35 -0.33 -18.91
C ALA A 231 -7.35 0.14 -20.36
N VAL A 232 -8.50 0.66 -20.85
CA VAL A 232 -8.61 1.13 -22.22
C VAL A 232 -7.84 2.43 -22.46
N ARG A 233 -7.84 3.34 -21.47
CA ARG A 233 -7.30 4.70 -21.62
C ARG A 233 -5.85 4.86 -21.21
N ASN A 234 -5.27 3.90 -20.50
CA ASN A 234 -3.90 3.97 -20.01
C ASN A 234 -3.05 2.81 -20.54
N ASP A 235 -1.74 3.05 -20.57
CA ASP A 235 -0.77 2.02 -21.03
C ASP A 235 -0.29 1.12 -19.88
N LYS A 236 -0.40 1.59 -18.62
CA LYS A 236 -0.06 0.80 -17.45
C LYS A 236 -1.21 -0.12 -17.05
N PRO A 237 -0.92 -1.35 -16.63
CA PRO A 237 -1.96 -2.33 -16.30
C PRO A 237 -2.74 -1.99 -15.03
N VAL A 238 -3.92 -2.57 -14.95
CA VAL A 238 -4.79 -2.61 -13.76
C VAL A 238 -4.67 -3.99 -13.12
N LEU A 239 -4.55 -4.03 -11.81
CA LEU A 239 -4.55 -5.28 -11.04
C LEU A 239 -5.83 -5.40 -10.23
N VAL A 240 -6.54 -6.51 -10.41
CA VAL A 240 -7.81 -6.83 -9.76
C VAL A 240 -7.62 -8.03 -8.84
N PHE A 241 -7.91 -7.86 -7.55
CA PHE A 241 -8.04 -8.96 -6.60
C PHE A 241 -9.53 -9.25 -6.37
N SER A 242 -9.99 -10.40 -6.85
CA SER A 242 -11.38 -10.83 -6.74
C SER A 242 -11.52 -11.94 -5.72
N LEU A 243 -11.84 -11.59 -4.48
CA LEU A 243 -11.96 -12.55 -3.38
C LEU A 243 -13.36 -13.21 -3.31
N GLU A 244 -14.33 -12.65 -4.04
CA GLU A 244 -15.73 -13.13 -4.05
C GLU A 244 -16.07 -13.94 -5.32
N MET A 245 -15.57 -13.49 -6.47
CA MET A 245 -15.99 -14.02 -7.76
C MET A 245 -14.82 -14.59 -8.56
N PRO A 246 -15.00 -15.74 -9.26
CA PRO A 246 -14.00 -16.26 -10.18
C PRO A 246 -13.72 -15.29 -11.35
N SER A 247 -12.49 -15.28 -11.82
CA SER A 247 -11.99 -14.41 -12.90
C SER A 247 -12.82 -14.48 -14.18
N HIS A 248 -13.26 -15.69 -14.57
CA HIS A 248 -14.08 -15.87 -15.77
C HIS A 248 -15.45 -15.18 -15.67
N GLN A 249 -16.07 -15.08 -14.46
CA GLN A 249 -17.34 -14.39 -14.28
C GLN A 249 -17.17 -12.87 -14.37
N LEU A 250 -16.07 -12.32 -13.85
CA LEU A 250 -15.74 -10.91 -14.02
C LEU A 250 -15.52 -10.60 -15.50
N MET A 251 -14.79 -11.45 -16.21
CA MET A 251 -14.53 -11.26 -17.64
C MET A 251 -15.82 -11.32 -18.48
N MET A 252 -16.75 -12.24 -18.16
CA MET A 252 -18.08 -12.24 -18.83
C MET A 252 -18.85 -10.93 -18.61
N ARG A 253 -18.77 -10.33 -17.41
CA ARG A 253 -19.38 -9.01 -17.13
C ARG A 253 -18.72 -7.90 -17.92
N SER A 254 -17.38 -7.89 -18.00
CA SER A 254 -16.64 -6.91 -18.80
C SER A 254 -16.95 -7.04 -20.28
N LEU A 255 -17.08 -8.25 -20.81
CA LEU A 255 -17.52 -8.44 -22.21
C LEU A 255 -18.95 -7.94 -22.43
N ALA A 256 -19.88 -8.21 -21.50
CA ALA A 256 -21.24 -7.69 -21.57
C ALA A 256 -21.27 -6.14 -21.58
N SER A 257 -20.46 -5.53 -20.72
CA SER A 257 -20.33 -4.08 -20.59
C SER A 257 -19.75 -3.44 -21.85
N LEU A 258 -18.61 -3.92 -22.32
CA LEU A 258 -17.91 -3.34 -23.47
C LEU A 258 -18.64 -3.58 -24.79
N ALA A 259 -19.17 -4.79 -24.98
CA ALA A 259 -19.93 -5.15 -26.17
C ALA A 259 -21.37 -4.60 -26.19
N ARG A 260 -21.90 -4.14 -25.04
CA ARG A 260 -23.31 -3.80 -24.83
C ARG A 260 -24.24 -4.91 -25.25
N VAL A 261 -23.91 -6.16 -24.84
CA VAL A 261 -24.69 -7.36 -25.06
C VAL A 261 -25.25 -7.85 -23.73
N ASP A 262 -26.48 -8.36 -23.75
CA ASP A 262 -27.14 -8.88 -22.57
C ASP A 262 -26.28 -9.95 -21.85
N GLN A 263 -25.98 -9.70 -20.58
CA GLN A 263 -25.17 -10.59 -19.75
C GLN A 263 -25.78 -11.99 -19.66
N THR A 264 -27.12 -12.12 -19.66
CA THR A 264 -27.80 -13.40 -19.62
C THR A 264 -27.54 -14.19 -20.90
N ARG A 265 -27.56 -13.51 -22.06
CA ARG A 265 -27.26 -14.14 -23.36
C ARG A 265 -25.82 -14.63 -23.42
N ILE A 266 -24.85 -13.82 -22.94
CA ILE A 266 -23.44 -14.24 -22.86
C ILE A 266 -23.31 -15.46 -21.93
N ARG A 267 -23.91 -15.42 -20.74
CA ARG A 267 -23.84 -16.50 -19.76
C ARG A 267 -24.46 -17.80 -20.24
N THR A 268 -25.53 -17.73 -21.00
CA THR A 268 -26.25 -18.90 -21.51
C THR A 268 -25.76 -19.38 -22.89
N GLY A 269 -24.86 -18.60 -23.52
CA GLY A 269 -24.39 -18.90 -24.88
C GLY A 269 -25.43 -18.62 -25.98
N GLN A 270 -26.54 -17.93 -25.64
CA GLN A 270 -27.62 -17.62 -26.58
C GLN A 270 -27.34 -16.29 -27.32
N LEU A 271 -26.25 -16.26 -28.07
CA LEU A 271 -25.80 -15.10 -28.84
C LEU A 271 -26.23 -15.28 -30.32
N ASN A 272 -26.70 -14.16 -30.91
CA ASN A 272 -26.87 -14.11 -32.38
C ASN A 272 -25.58 -13.62 -33.06
N ASP A 273 -25.55 -13.59 -34.39
CA ASP A 273 -24.37 -13.19 -35.16
C ASP A 273 -23.93 -11.73 -34.86
N GLU A 274 -24.88 -10.82 -34.62
CA GLU A 274 -24.61 -9.44 -34.27
C GLU A 274 -23.97 -9.33 -32.86
N ASP A 275 -24.49 -10.09 -31.89
CA ASP A 275 -23.92 -10.18 -30.55
C ASP A 275 -22.49 -10.72 -30.61
N TRP A 276 -22.26 -11.77 -31.41
CA TRP A 276 -20.93 -12.34 -31.60
C TRP A 276 -19.95 -11.34 -32.21
N ALA A 277 -20.37 -10.55 -33.17
CA ALA A 277 -19.55 -9.51 -33.78
C ALA A 277 -19.16 -8.45 -32.74
N ARG A 278 -20.11 -8.00 -31.90
CA ARG A 278 -19.85 -7.02 -30.82
C ARG A 278 -18.94 -7.59 -29.74
N VAL A 279 -19.16 -8.82 -29.31
CA VAL A 279 -18.31 -9.50 -28.31
C VAL A 279 -16.89 -9.68 -28.86
N SER A 280 -16.76 -10.09 -30.15
CA SER A 280 -15.44 -10.21 -30.79
C SER A 280 -14.71 -8.87 -30.86
N GLY A 281 -15.42 -7.78 -31.13
CA GLY A 281 -14.86 -6.41 -31.10
C GLY A 281 -14.35 -6.04 -29.69
N ALA A 282 -15.14 -6.32 -28.65
CA ALA A 282 -14.74 -6.08 -27.26
C ALA A 282 -13.53 -6.94 -26.84
N MET A 283 -13.47 -8.21 -27.28
CA MET A 283 -12.30 -9.07 -27.10
C MET A 283 -11.06 -8.47 -27.77
N GLY A 284 -11.18 -7.97 -28.98
CA GLY A 284 -10.09 -7.30 -29.69
C GLY A 284 -9.50 -6.14 -28.85
N ILE A 285 -10.34 -5.27 -28.32
CA ILE A 285 -9.92 -4.12 -27.48
C ILE A 285 -9.15 -4.61 -26.25
N LEU A 286 -9.63 -5.65 -25.57
CA LEU A 286 -8.98 -6.19 -24.37
C LEU A 286 -7.65 -6.89 -24.69
N LEU A 287 -7.59 -7.62 -25.82
CA LEU A 287 -6.38 -8.34 -26.27
C LEU A 287 -5.30 -7.39 -26.78
N ASP A 288 -5.67 -6.30 -27.44
CA ASP A 288 -4.70 -5.29 -27.92
C ASP A 288 -3.96 -4.60 -26.76
N LYS A 289 -4.66 -4.35 -25.67
CA LYS A 289 -4.06 -3.70 -24.50
C LYS A 289 -3.34 -4.68 -23.57
N GLN A 290 -3.88 -5.88 -23.34
CA GLN A 290 -3.36 -6.93 -22.44
C GLN A 290 -2.96 -6.43 -21.04
N ASN A 291 -3.66 -5.42 -20.53
CA ASN A 291 -3.26 -4.69 -19.35
C ASN A 291 -4.26 -4.84 -18.16
N ILE A 292 -5.03 -5.93 -18.11
CA ILE A 292 -5.85 -6.31 -16.95
C ILE A 292 -5.33 -7.62 -16.39
N PHE A 293 -4.86 -7.57 -15.14
CA PHE A 293 -4.45 -8.75 -14.37
C PHE A 293 -5.52 -9.04 -13.32
N ILE A 294 -5.98 -10.28 -13.24
CA ILE A 294 -7.00 -10.71 -12.27
C ILE A 294 -6.43 -11.85 -11.43
N ASP A 295 -6.45 -11.67 -10.12
CA ASP A 295 -6.13 -12.68 -9.13
C ASP A 295 -7.42 -13.03 -8.38
N ASP A 296 -7.92 -14.26 -8.54
CA ASP A 296 -9.15 -14.75 -7.90
C ASP A 296 -8.88 -15.74 -6.74
N SER A 297 -7.68 -15.63 -6.15
CA SER A 297 -7.34 -16.39 -4.95
C SER A 297 -8.20 -15.97 -3.78
N SER A 298 -8.76 -16.94 -3.07
CA SER A 298 -9.58 -16.69 -1.88
C SER A 298 -8.73 -16.41 -0.64
N ALA A 299 -9.26 -15.62 0.29
CA ALA A 299 -8.72 -15.42 1.65
C ALA A 299 -7.29 -14.87 1.70
N LEU A 300 -6.92 -13.94 0.82
CA LEU A 300 -5.60 -13.29 0.82
C LEU A 300 -5.37 -12.48 2.10
N THR A 301 -4.14 -12.56 2.62
CA THR A 301 -3.64 -11.65 3.64
C THR A 301 -3.16 -10.33 3.01
N PRO A 302 -3.12 -9.21 3.77
CA PRO A 302 -2.55 -7.96 3.26
C PRO A 302 -1.10 -8.09 2.77
N THR A 303 -0.32 -8.96 3.41
CA THR A 303 1.09 -9.22 3.05
C THR A 303 1.19 -9.92 1.69
N GLU A 304 0.40 -10.98 1.47
CA GLU A 304 0.37 -11.68 0.18
C GLU A 304 -0.11 -10.76 -0.95
N LEU A 305 -1.20 -10.00 -0.70
CA LEU A 305 -1.71 -9.03 -1.68
C LEU A 305 -0.63 -8.02 -2.06
N ARG A 306 0.09 -7.47 -1.07
CA ARG A 306 1.19 -6.53 -1.28
C ARG A 306 2.34 -7.15 -2.09
N SER A 307 2.73 -8.39 -1.77
CA SER A 307 3.78 -9.13 -2.49
C SER A 307 3.41 -9.32 -3.96
N ARG A 308 2.18 -9.78 -4.25
CA ARG A 308 1.68 -9.98 -5.62
C ARG A 308 1.58 -8.65 -6.38
N ALA A 309 1.07 -7.60 -5.73
CA ALA A 309 0.97 -6.28 -6.35
C ALA A 309 2.35 -5.71 -6.72
N ARG A 310 3.35 -5.86 -5.85
CA ARG A 310 4.74 -5.45 -6.13
C ARG A 310 5.35 -6.23 -7.30
N ARG A 311 5.09 -7.54 -7.38
CA ARG A 311 5.57 -8.36 -8.47
C ARG A 311 5.02 -7.87 -9.81
N VAL A 312 3.69 -7.72 -9.93
CA VAL A 312 3.07 -7.22 -11.16
C VAL A 312 3.54 -5.81 -11.49
N TYR A 313 3.67 -4.93 -10.50
CA TYR A 313 4.20 -3.58 -10.65
C TYR A 313 5.61 -3.58 -11.24
N LYS A 314 6.50 -4.43 -10.72
CA LYS A 314 7.89 -4.52 -11.18
C LYS A 314 8.01 -5.11 -12.58
N GLU A 315 7.26 -6.16 -12.86
CA GLU A 315 7.27 -6.85 -14.17
C GLU A 315 6.76 -5.95 -15.30
N ASN A 316 5.83 -5.03 -15.01
CA ASN A 316 5.20 -4.17 -16.01
C ASN A 316 5.65 -2.70 -15.96
N GLY A 317 6.65 -2.36 -15.14
CA GLY A 317 7.12 -0.97 -15.01
C GLY A 317 6.11 -0.01 -14.37
N GLY A 318 5.15 -0.52 -13.62
CA GLY A 318 4.14 0.25 -12.90
C GLY A 318 2.74 -0.34 -13.01
N LEU A 319 1.80 0.25 -12.27
CA LEU A 319 0.36 -0.02 -12.33
C LEU A 319 -0.40 1.29 -12.50
N SER A 320 -1.59 1.25 -13.11
CA SER A 320 -2.51 2.39 -13.15
C SER A 320 -3.48 2.40 -11.99
N MET A 321 -3.92 1.22 -11.52
CA MET A 321 -4.86 1.06 -10.41
C MET A 321 -4.77 -0.35 -9.82
N ILE A 322 -5.10 -0.48 -8.53
CA ILE A 322 -5.37 -1.77 -7.88
C ILE A 322 -6.83 -1.76 -7.41
N MET A 323 -7.58 -2.83 -7.71
CA MET A 323 -8.96 -3.02 -7.26
C MET A 323 -9.07 -4.29 -6.42
N ILE A 324 -9.85 -4.23 -5.32
CA ILE A 324 -10.04 -5.35 -4.38
C ILE A 324 -11.55 -5.54 -4.13
N ASP A 325 -12.07 -6.71 -4.49
CA ASP A 325 -13.47 -7.08 -4.29
C ASP A 325 -13.58 -8.31 -3.36
N TYR A 326 -13.93 -8.18 -2.11
CA TYR A 326 -14.09 -7.00 -1.26
C TYR A 326 -13.29 -7.17 0.04
N LEU A 327 -12.92 -6.08 0.66
CA LEU A 327 -11.93 -6.04 1.77
C LEU A 327 -12.32 -6.91 2.98
N GLN A 328 -13.62 -7.15 3.24
CA GLN A 328 -14.04 -7.99 4.36
C GLN A 328 -13.80 -9.50 4.13
N LEU A 329 -13.38 -9.93 2.94
CA LEU A 329 -12.95 -11.32 2.70
C LEU A 329 -11.46 -11.53 2.96
N MET A 330 -10.69 -10.45 3.10
CA MET A 330 -9.30 -10.55 3.53
C MET A 330 -9.19 -11.06 4.97
N ARG A 331 -8.04 -11.64 5.29
CA ARG A 331 -7.75 -12.27 6.58
C ARG A 331 -6.43 -11.75 7.15
N VAL A 332 -6.42 -11.54 8.48
CA VAL A 332 -5.21 -11.32 9.26
C VAL A 332 -5.18 -12.38 10.35
N PRO A 333 -4.43 -13.48 10.17
CA PRO A 333 -4.47 -14.65 11.06
C PRO A 333 -4.28 -14.32 12.53
N GLU A 334 -3.46 -13.33 12.85
CA GLU A 334 -3.15 -12.90 14.21
C GLU A 334 -4.30 -12.12 14.88
N LEU A 335 -5.30 -11.66 14.12
CA LEU A 335 -6.40 -10.79 14.61
C LEU A 335 -7.79 -11.38 14.39
N GLN A 336 -7.91 -12.67 14.13
CA GLN A 336 -9.19 -13.34 13.78
C GLN A 336 -10.27 -13.21 14.88
N ASP A 337 -9.86 -13.09 16.14
CA ASP A 337 -10.77 -12.97 17.28
C ASP A 337 -11.39 -11.56 17.41
N ASN A 338 -10.84 -10.57 16.72
CA ASN A 338 -11.33 -9.19 16.77
C ASN A 338 -11.47 -8.58 15.37
N ARG A 339 -12.66 -8.73 14.81
CA ARG A 339 -12.97 -8.27 13.45
C ARG A 339 -12.71 -6.77 13.22
N THR A 340 -12.95 -5.94 14.22
CA THR A 340 -12.70 -4.49 14.12
C THR A 340 -11.21 -4.18 13.98
N LEU A 341 -10.36 -4.85 14.75
CA LEU A 341 -8.92 -4.69 14.64
C LEU A 341 -8.38 -5.28 13.33
N GLU A 342 -8.92 -6.41 12.89
CA GLU A 342 -8.58 -7.03 11.61
C GLU A 342 -8.85 -6.09 10.43
N ILE A 343 -10.03 -5.49 10.38
CA ILE A 343 -10.40 -4.50 9.34
C ILE A 343 -9.54 -3.24 9.41
N ALA A 344 -9.21 -2.79 10.63
CA ALA A 344 -8.32 -1.65 10.80
C ALA A 344 -6.91 -1.91 10.26
N GLU A 345 -6.38 -3.11 10.48
CA GLU A 345 -5.07 -3.50 9.96
C GLU A 345 -5.08 -3.63 8.43
N ILE A 346 -6.14 -4.25 7.87
CA ILE A 346 -6.33 -4.34 6.41
C ILE A 346 -6.36 -2.93 5.80
N SER A 347 -7.16 -2.00 6.36
CA SER A 347 -7.29 -0.64 5.87
C SER A 347 -5.95 0.10 5.85
N ARG A 348 -5.19 0.05 6.97
CA ARG A 348 -3.85 0.65 7.05
C ARG A 348 -2.87 0.06 6.05
N SER A 349 -2.88 -1.26 5.90
CA SER A 349 -2.01 -1.96 4.95
C SER A 349 -2.32 -1.56 3.50
N LEU A 350 -3.60 -1.43 3.14
CA LEU A 350 -4.00 -0.97 1.79
C LEU A 350 -3.62 0.49 1.55
N LYS A 351 -3.76 1.37 2.55
CA LYS A 351 -3.29 2.76 2.46
C LYS A 351 -1.76 2.83 2.32
N ALA A 352 -1.04 2.01 3.05
CA ALA A 352 0.41 1.90 2.92
C ALA A 352 0.82 1.43 1.52
N LEU A 353 0.12 0.43 0.96
CA LEU A 353 0.34 -0.06 -0.41
C LEU A 353 0.11 1.03 -1.46
N ALA A 354 -0.99 1.79 -1.35
CA ALA A 354 -1.28 2.90 -2.25
C ALA A 354 -0.16 3.94 -2.27
N LYS A 355 0.35 4.31 -1.08
CA LYS A 355 1.47 5.24 -0.93
C LYS A 355 2.79 4.69 -1.48
N GLU A 356 3.06 3.42 -1.24
CA GLU A 356 4.29 2.75 -1.66
C GLU A 356 4.41 2.68 -3.17
N LEU A 357 3.36 2.17 -3.83
CA LEU A 357 3.35 2.00 -5.28
C LEU A 357 2.97 3.27 -6.04
N GLN A 358 2.53 4.33 -5.34
CA GLN A 358 2.06 5.58 -5.93
C GLN A 358 0.92 5.34 -6.95
N VAL A 359 -0.04 4.48 -6.58
CA VAL A 359 -1.22 4.14 -7.39
C VAL A 359 -2.51 4.26 -6.57
N PRO A 360 -3.65 4.59 -7.17
CA PRO A 360 -4.94 4.51 -6.50
C PRO A 360 -5.28 3.06 -6.18
N VAL A 361 -5.69 2.81 -4.94
CA VAL A 361 -6.20 1.52 -4.47
C VAL A 361 -7.71 1.65 -4.23
N VAL A 362 -8.51 0.98 -5.05
CA VAL A 362 -9.98 0.95 -4.94
C VAL A 362 -10.39 -0.32 -4.21
N ALA A 363 -10.86 -0.19 -2.98
CA ALA A 363 -11.34 -1.32 -2.18
C ALA A 363 -12.85 -1.28 -2.02
N LEU A 364 -13.49 -2.40 -2.34
CA LEU A 364 -14.93 -2.54 -2.20
C LEU A 364 -15.29 -2.93 -0.77
N SER A 365 -16.40 -2.38 -0.28
CA SER A 365 -16.89 -2.64 1.08
C SER A 365 -18.40 -2.89 1.09
N GLN A 366 -18.84 -3.80 1.95
CA GLN A 366 -20.25 -4.04 2.17
C GLN A 366 -20.76 -3.22 3.35
N LEU A 367 -21.92 -2.55 3.18
CA LEU A 367 -22.55 -1.74 4.21
C LEU A 367 -23.34 -2.57 5.22
N ASN A 368 -23.53 -2.00 6.42
CA ASN A 368 -24.35 -2.61 7.48
C ASN A 368 -25.82 -2.72 7.04
N ARG A 369 -26.50 -3.76 7.53
CA ARG A 369 -27.94 -3.97 7.28
C ARG A 369 -28.85 -2.95 7.99
N SER A 370 -28.37 -2.30 9.06
CA SER A 370 -29.11 -1.29 9.80
C SER A 370 -29.61 -0.12 8.94
N LEU A 371 -28.89 0.19 7.86
CA LEU A 371 -29.29 1.15 6.83
C LEU A 371 -30.71 0.88 6.28
N GLU A 372 -31.11 -0.39 6.11
CA GLU A 372 -32.41 -0.78 5.54
C GLU A 372 -33.59 -0.46 6.44
N GLN A 373 -33.33 -0.19 7.74
CA GLN A 373 -34.35 0.17 8.73
C GLN A 373 -34.68 1.68 8.77
N ARG A 374 -33.86 2.50 8.10
CA ARG A 374 -34.06 3.95 8.01
C ARG A 374 -35.15 4.30 6.99
N ALA A 375 -35.82 5.44 7.20
CA ALA A 375 -36.76 5.98 6.22
C ALA A 375 -36.02 6.38 4.93
N ASP A 376 -34.94 7.16 5.04
CA ASP A 376 -34.00 7.40 3.95
C ASP A 376 -32.89 6.33 3.97
N LYS A 377 -32.85 5.53 2.91
CA LYS A 377 -31.90 4.43 2.76
C LYS A 377 -30.63 4.83 1.99
N ARG A 378 -30.40 6.13 1.78
CA ARG A 378 -29.13 6.62 1.24
C ARG A 378 -28.03 6.39 2.26
N PRO A 379 -26.91 5.76 1.84
CA PRO A 379 -25.80 5.48 2.75
C PRO A 379 -25.11 6.74 3.29
N VAL A 380 -24.61 6.63 4.51
CA VAL A 380 -23.76 7.62 5.18
C VAL A 380 -22.52 6.92 5.77
N ASN A 381 -21.50 7.68 6.17
CA ASN A 381 -20.24 7.10 6.67
C ASN A 381 -20.42 6.13 7.85
N SER A 382 -21.37 6.39 8.74
CA SER A 382 -21.68 5.49 9.88
C SER A 382 -22.20 4.11 9.47
N ASP A 383 -22.61 3.92 8.20
CA ASP A 383 -23.09 2.63 7.69
C ASP A 383 -21.94 1.71 7.24
N LEU A 384 -20.71 2.22 7.20
CA LEU A 384 -19.52 1.38 7.01
C LEU A 384 -19.39 0.45 8.21
N ARG A 385 -19.56 -0.85 7.99
CA ARG A 385 -19.59 -1.88 9.03
C ARG A 385 -18.22 -2.04 9.69
N GLU A 386 -18.18 -2.03 11.04
CA GLU A 386 -17.01 -2.37 11.87
C GLU A 386 -15.76 -1.48 11.63
N SER A 387 -15.92 -0.23 11.13
CA SER A 387 -14.82 0.44 10.48
C SER A 387 -14.70 1.94 10.66
N GLY A 388 -14.70 2.43 11.89
CA GLY A 388 -14.15 3.77 12.14
C GLY A 388 -12.75 3.96 11.57
N ALA A 389 -11.97 2.87 11.47
CA ALA A 389 -10.64 2.87 10.86
C ALA A 389 -10.67 3.10 9.33
N ILE A 390 -11.57 2.43 8.59
CA ILE A 390 -11.71 2.67 7.15
C ILE A 390 -12.05 4.13 6.88
N GLU A 391 -12.96 4.70 7.67
CA GLU A 391 -13.32 6.11 7.52
C GLU A 391 -12.12 7.03 7.79
N GLN A 392 -11.24 6.70 8.73
CA GLN A 392 -10.03 7.49 9.01
C GLN A 392 -8.99 7.38 7.91
N ASP A 393 -8.70 6.16 7.45
CA ASP A 393 -7.61 5.86 6.51
C ASP A 393 -7.94 6.24 5.07
N ALA A 394 -9.21 6.10 4.64
CA ALA A 394 -9.63 6.40 3.29
C ALA A 394 -9.52 7.88 2.95
N ASP A 395 -9.07 8.17 1.73
CA ASP A 395 -9.00 9.53 1.18
C ASP A 395 -10.31 9.92 0.47
N LEU A 396 -10.94 8.94 -0.18
CA LEU A 396 -12.21 9.07 -0.87
C LEU A 396 -13.14 7.91 -0.47
N ILE A 397 -14.38 8.23 -0.10
CA ILE A 397 -15.42 7.25 0.19
C ILE A 397 -16.62 7.56 -0.70
N MET A 398 -16.98 6.59 -1.52
CA MET A 398 -18.13 6.63 -2.43
C MET A 398 -19.15 5.57 -2.05
N PHE A 399 -20.39 5.96 -1.94
CA PHE A 399 -21.51 5.05 -1.73
C PHE A 399 -22.33 4.92 -3.01
N LEU A 400 -22.74 3.70 -3.33
CA LEU A 400 -23.67 3.46 -4.42
C LEU A 400 -25.06 3.25 -3.88
N TYR A 401 -26.03 3.99 -4.45
CA TYR A 401 -27.43 3.89 -4.14
C TYR A 401 -28.27 3.87 -5.42
N ARG A 402 -29.26 2.99 -5.46
CA ARG A 402 -30.26 2.92 -6.54
C ARG A 402 -31.64 2.83 -5.89
N ASP A 403 -32.42 3.88 -6.11
CA ASP A 403 -33.73 4.00 -5.50
C ASP A 403 -34.71 2.89 -5.94
N GLU A 404 -34.64 2.49 -7.20
CA GLU A 404 -35.45 1.41 -7.78
C GLU A 404 -35.31 0.05 -7.07
N VAL A 405 -34.20 -0.21 -6.36
CA VAL A 405 -33.99 -1.46 -5.63
C VAL A 405 -34.88 -1.53 -4.39
N TYR A 406 -35.19 -0.37 -3.77
CA TYR A 406 -36.06 -0.27 -2.61
C TYR A 406 -37.49 0.14 -2.97
N HIS A 407 -37.63 0.91 -4.06
CA HIS A 407 -38.90 1.43 -4.56
C HIS A 407 -39.08 1.07 -6.03
N PRO A 408 -39.71 -0.10 -6.36
CA PRO A 408 -39.88 -0.53 -7.74
C PRO A 408 -40.62 0.45 -8.63
N GLU A 409 -41.47 1.31 -8.05
CA GLU A 409 -42.21 2.36 -8.76
C GLU A 409 -41.51 3.73 -8.75
N SER A 410 -40.21 3.77 -8.42
CA SER A 410 -39.42 5.01 -8.41
C SER A 410 -39.40 5.66 -9.79
N GLU A 411 -39.49 6.99 -9.83
CA GLU A 411 -39.26 7.80 -11.03
C GLU A 411 -37.79 7.80 -11.47
N MET A 412 -36.88 7.33 -10.58
CA MET A 412 -35.43 7.26 -10.81
C MET A 412 -34.98 5.88 -11.33
N LYS A 413 -35.85 5.18 -12.09
CA LYS A 413 -35.47 3.88 -12.69
C LYS A 413 -34.28 4.03 -13.64
N GLY A 414 -33.32 3.11 -13.53
CA GLY A 414 -32.09 3.14 -14.33
C GLY A 414 -31.11 4.24 -13.94
N ILE A 415 -31.32 4.92 -12.82
CA ILE A 415 -30.41 5.93 -12.29
C ILE A 415 -29.75 5.40 -11.02
N ALA A 416 -28.43 5.55 -10.96
CA ALA A 416 -27.65 5.27 -9.77
C ALA A 416 -27.05 6.56 -9.21
N GLU A 417 -27.06 6.70 -7.91
CA GLU A 417 -26.40 7.79 -7.21
C GLU A 417 -25.04 7.31 -6.69
N VAL A 418 -23.96 8.00 -7.05
CA VAL A 418 -22.64 7.88 -6.45
C VAL A 418 -22.51 9.00 -5.44
N ILE A 419 -22.66 8.66 -4.17
CA ILE A 419 -22.65 9.62 -3.06
C ILE A 419 -21.23 9.67 -2.50
N ILE A 420 -20.54 10.81 -2.66
CA ILE A 420 -19.23 11.06 -2.09
C ILE A 420 -19.42 11.48 -0.64
N GLY A 421 -19.21 10.53 0.29
CA GLY A 421 -19.40 10.77 1.73
C GLY A 421 -18.17 11.31 2.43
N LYS A 422 -16.98 11.10 1.84
CA LYS A 422 -15.70 11.67 2.28
C LYS A 422 -14.81 11.93 1.08
N GLN A 423 -14.15 13.07 1.08
CA GLN A 423 -13.06 13.42 0.15
C GLN A 423 -12.08 14.34 0.84
N ARG A 424 -10.79 13.97 0.89
CA ARG A 424 -9.76 14.80 1.54
C ARG A 424 -9.40 16.05 0.73
N ASN A 425 -9.39 15.91 -0.60
CA ASN A 425 -8.88 16.93 -1.52
C ASN A 425 -9.98 17.47 -2.46
N GLY A 426 -11.24 17.49 -2.04
CA GLY A 426 -12.33 17.98 -2.86
C GLY A 426 -13.68 18.00 -2.15
N PRO A 427 -14.75 18.42 -2.84
CA PRO A 427 -16.08 18.54 -2.27
C PRO A 427 -16.77 17.17 -2.13
N ILE A 428 -17.57 17.02 -1.10
CA ILE A 428 -18.55 15.94 -1.00
C ILE A 428 -19.78 16.26 -1.87
N GLY A 429 -20.62 15.27 -2.12
CA GLY A 429 -21.86 15.46 -2.87
C GLY A 429 -22.25 14.22 -3.66
N THR A 430 -23.27 14.34 -4.48
CA THR A 430 -23.82 13.23 -5.26
C THR A 430 -23.58 13.42 -6.75
N VAL A 431 -23.22 12.33 -7.42
CA VAL A 431 -23.13 12.24 -8.88
C VAL A 431 -24.17 11.23 -9.35
N ARG A 432 -24.92 11.55 -10.39
CA ARG A 432 -25.88 10.63 -11.00
C ARG A 432 -25.26 9.95 -12.21
N LEU A 433 -25.45 8.64 -12.30
CA LEU A 433 -25.03 7.83 -13.45
C LEU A 433 -26.24 7.05 -13.99
N ALA A 434 -26.27 6.80 -15.28
CA ALA A 434 -27.21 5.86 -15.86
C ALA A 434 -26.72 4.43 -15.57
N PHE A 435 -27.61 3.57 -15.06
CA PHE A 435 -27.31 2.17 -14.79
C PHE A 435 -28.12 1.27 -15.73
N ASN A 436 -27.42 0.43 -16.46
CA ASN A 436 -28.02 -0.62 -17.27
C ASN A 436 -27.62 -2.01 -16.74
N GLY A 437 -28.51 -2.61 -15.96
CA GLY A 437 -28.26 -3.93 -15.36
C GLY A 437 -28.14 -5.05 -16.38
N GLN A 438 -28.82 -4.92 -17.55
CA GLN A 438 -28.78 -5.90 -18.62
C GLN A 438 -27.36 -6.05 -19.21
N TYR A 439 -26.64 -4.92 -19.31
CA TYR A 439 -25.26 -4.91 -19.84
C TYR A 439 -24.20 -4.86 -18.73
N SER A 440 -24.59 -4.91 -17.45
CA SER A 440 -23.65 -4.72 -16.33
C SER A 440 -22.83 -3.43 -16.49
N ARG A 441 -23.52 -2.29 -16.77
CA ARG A 441 -22.83 -1.06 -17.15
C ARG A 441 -23.42 0.17 -16.49
N PHE A 442 -22.50 1.04 -16.06
CA PHE A 442 -22.78 2.44 -15.74
C PHE A 442 -22.30 3.32 -16.89
N ASP A 443 -23.10 4.32 -17.24
CA ASP A 443 -22.76 5.35 -18.23
C ASP A 443 -22.99 6.74 -17.63
N ASN A 444 -22.45 7.77 -18.29
CA ASN A 444 -22.72 9.15 -17.92
C ASN A 444 -24.23 9.44 -18.03
N TYR A 445 -24.79 10.12 -17.05
CA TYR A 445 -26.18 10.51 -17.05
C TYR A 445 -26.36 11.81 -17.86
N ALA A 446 -27.12 11.75 -18.94
CA ALA A 446 -27.47 12.90 -19.76
C ALA A 446 -28.87 13.40 -19.35
N GLY A 447 -29.03 13.93 -18.12
CA GLY A 447 -30.29 14.56 -17.67
C GLY A 447 -30.30 16.02 -18.02
N ALA A 448 -31.41 16.53 -18.59
CA ALA A 448 -31.69 17.95 -18.65
C ALA A 448 -31.94 18.44 -17.19
N ASP A 449 -31.31 19.57 -16.85
CA ASP A 449 -31.40 20.37 -15.64
C ASP A 449 -30.30 20.13 -14.58
N TRP A 450 -29.18 20.79 -14.82
CA TRP A 450 -28.28 21.22 -13.75
C TRP A 450 -28.77 22.57 -13.22
N GLN A 451 -29.54 22.58 -12.15
CA GLN A 451 -29.56 23.73 -11.26
C GLN A 451 -28.36 23.58 -10.33
N GLU A 452 -27.39 24.48 -10.45
CA GLU A 452 -26.30 24.69 -9.53
C GLU A 452 -26.90 25.12 -8.18
N ASP A 453 -26.96 24.19 -7.22
CA ASP A 453 -27.11 24.55 -5.82
C ASP A 453 -25.75 24.98 -5.29
N TYR A 454 -25.61 26.29 -5.07
CA TYR A 454 -24.51 26.96 -4.39
C TYR A 454 -24.53 26.66 -2.90
#